data_ff2d604a16b53ed5207df74abccdf09f
#
_entry.id   ff2d604a16b53ed5207df74abccdf09f
#
_cell.length_a   1.000
_cell.length_b   1.000
_cell.length_c   1.000
_cell.angle_alpha   90.00
_cell.angle_beta   90.00
_cell.angle_gamma   90.00
#
_symmetry.space_group_name_H-M   'P 1'
#
loop_
_entity.id
_entity.type
_entity.pdbx_description
1 polymer ?
#
loop_
_entity_poly.entity_id
_entity_poly.type
_entity_poly.pdbx_seq_one_letter_code
_entity_poly.pdbx_strand_id
1 'polypeptide(L)'
;MKRTIQSLSLGLLTALLFSGSVSAAPALPPLKPKDPAVQKVTDQASRMSETNQQVASYYQKSRYRTLDAVHSSEAKAEKGGLVFEVKEIRVTPSKFLSAEEIRKAIHFKGAGPATVKELTDMVARLNALYQEKHIVTAQAVLPPQKVQDGVVYIRLIEGKFGKTVVTGNQRISEKSLLSRIHGRSGELVDVDRLEDELRVYNSTNTYQVRAELVPGEEEGTSDLHLVLEEKENPLTSFIFTDNAGQKESGRYRIGAYTEYRGIGGHDASLAVSPVWTEGIWGGSVMYDTPWGHHGTRAQISYSRNLVDIIDGTFKDYDMKANSNDAAISITHPVNITPLSRVDVFLEGHRKWSDTTYSGMELSNSATRTVKAGLSARSFDENGLWFFMTSVTGYESDDRANHKDNNGSYYSAYLMRRQNLKNDQYMLYRLYGQYTAFESLPSTEQFTLGGMGSVRGYKESILSGDKGWFAGMEYGFPISSDHQTWRGFVFLDHGVAYNNFSVKTTKDYLTSAGFGLECSKGGWYGKAVLGIPLKDSGNIGDAAPRVHFYLQRNV
;
A
#
# COMPACT_ATOMS: atom_id res chain seq x y z
N MET A 1 -3.97 20.81 11.17
CA MET A 1 -4.13 20.16 9.87
C MET A 1 -3.41 18.81 9.73
N LYS A 2 -2.21 18.59 10.30
CA LYS A 2 -1.40 17.34 10.18
C LYS A 2 -1.88 16.15 11.02
N ARG A 3 -2.72 16.32 12.03
CA ARG A 3 -3.19 15.24 12.93
C ARG A 3 -4.51 14.57 12.50
N THR A 4 -5.33 15.25 11.71
CA THR A 4 -6.69 14.80 11.33
C THR A 4 -6.69 13.62 10.35
N ILE A 5 -5.65 13.51 9.53
CA ILE A 5 -5.54 12.46 8.51
C ILE A 5 -5.20 11.08 9.11
N GLN A 6 -4.53 11.06 10.28
CA GLN A 6 -4.09 9.80 10.91
C GLN A 6 -5.21 8.99 11.56
N SER A 7 -6.25 9.63 12.10
CA SER A 7 -7.33 8.93 12.81
C SER A 7 -8.39 8.33 11.88
N LEU A 8 -8.54 8.87 10.68
CA LEU A 8 -9.56 8.44 9.71
C LEU A 8 -9.14 7.23 8.86
N SER A 9 -7.84 7.08 8.62
CA SER A 9 -7.32 5.99 7.79
C SER A 9 -7.37 4.63 8.50
N LEU A 10 -7.20 4.60 9.81
CA LEU A 10 -7.19 3.35 10.58
C LEU A 10 -8.59 2.72 10.66
N GLY A 11 -9.62 3.52 10.73
CA GLY A 11 -10.97 3.04 10.94
C GLY A 11 -11.67 2.43 9.73
N LEU A 12 -11.43 2.94 8.55
CA LEU A 12 -11.97 2.35 7.31
C LEU A 12 -11.30 1.03 6.95
N LEU A 13 -10.08 0.85 7.44
CA LEU A 13 -9.22 -0.28 7.15
C LEU A 13 -9.60 -1.55 7.88
N THR A 14 -10.02 -1.39 9.10
CA THR A 14 -10.21 -2.52 10.01
C THR A 14 -11.57 -3.19 9.84
N ALA A 15 -12.56 -2.48 9.31
CA ALA A 15 -13.89 -3.05 9.04
C ALA A 15 -13.91 -4.10 7.91
N LEU A 16 -12.83 -4.18 7.12
CA LEU A 16 -12.75 -5.03 5.92
C LEU A 16 -11.77 -6.21 6.05
N LEU A 17 -11.10 -6.36 7.21
CA LEU A 17 -9.97 -7.28 7.35
C LEU A 17 -10.35 -8.75 7.53
N PHE A 18 -11.61 -9.06 7.86
CA PHE A 18 -11.93 -10.42 8.28
C PHE A 18 -13.27 -10.94 7.77
N SER A 19 -13.20 -11.68 6.71
CA SER A 19 -14.26 -12.57 6.28
C SER A 19 -13.65 -13.86 5.70
N GLY A 20 -13.86 -14.96 6.39
CA GLY A 20 -13.40 -16.27 5.96
C GLY A 20 -14.18 -16.81 4.75
N SER A 21 -13.55 -17.50 3.80
CA SER A 21 -14.22 -18.10 2.66
C SER A 21 -15.01 -19.35 3.05
N VAL A 22 -16.26 -19.39 2.65
CA VAL A 22 -17.10 -20.55 2.76
C VAL A 22 -17.56 -20.94 1.36
N SER A 23 -17.19 -22.12 0.92
CA SER A 23 -17.62 -22.69 -0.36
C SER A 23 -19.04 -23.24 -0.25
N ALA A 24 -19.89 -22.96 -1.22
CA ALA A 24 -21.26 -23.44 -1.23
C ALA A 24 -21.39 -24.89 -1.71
N ALA A 25 -22.39 -25.56 -1.19
CA ALA A 25 -22.80 -26.88 -1.63
C ALA A 25 -23.52 -26.83 -3.01
N PRO A 26 -23.47 -27.90 -3.81
CA PRO A 26 -24.22 -28.00 -5.05
C PRO A 26 -25.73 -28.05 -4.80
N ALA A 27 -26.48 -27.51 -5.74
CA ALA A 27 -27.93 -27.53 -5.69
C ALA A 27 -28.51 -28.93 -5.88
N LEU A 28 -29.39 -29.36 -4.98
CA LEU A 28 -30.21 -30.55 -5.17
C LEU A 28 -31.33 -30.27 -6.20
N PRO A 29 -31.62 -31.15 -7.16
CA PRO A 29 -32.73 -30.98 -8.09
C PRO A 29 -34.08 -31.28 -7.37
N PRO A 30 -35.15 -30.52 -7.55
CA PRO A 30 -35.30 -29.28 -8.30
C PRO A 30 -35.38 -28.03 -7.41
N LEU A 31 -34.55 -27.94 -6.40
CA LEU A 31 -34.42 -26.73 -5.58
C LEU A 31 -33.75 -25.66 -6.44
N LYS A 32 -34.31 -24.43 -6.42
CA LYS A 32 -33.78 -23.31 -7.19
C LYS A 32 -32.26 -23.22 -7.00
N PRO A 33 -31.49 -23.12 -8.08
CA PRO A 33 -30.06 -23.17 -7.98
C PRO A 33 -29.57 -21.98 -7.16
N LYS A 34 -28.68 -22.27 -6.22
CA LYS A 34 -27.83 -21.34 -5.50
C LYS A 34 -28.49 -20.58 -4.36
N ASP A 35 -28.30 -21.10 -3.16
CA ASP A 35 -28.23 -20.24 -1.99
C ASP A 35 -26.79 -19.68 -1.91
N PRO A 36 -26.56 -18.39 -2.22
CA PRO A 36 -25.23 -17.79 -2.20
C PRO A 36 -24.69 -17.61 -0.78
N ALA A 37 -25.51 -17.90 0.22
CA ALA A 37 -25.27 -17.58 1.60
C ALA A 37 -24.03 -18.22 2.22
N VAL A 38 -23.60 -19.35 1.71
CA VAL A 38 -22.46 -20.10 2.27
C VAL A 38 -21.13 -19.73 1.62
N GLN A 39 -21.15 -18.93 0.56
CA GLN A 39 -20.01 -18.90 -0.34
C GLN A 39 -19.10 -17.68 -0.32
N LYS A 40 -19.35 -16.59 0.37
CA LYS A 40 -18.65 -15.37 -0.08
C LYS A 40 -18.27 -14.31 0.91
N VAL A 41 -18.06 -14.68 2.10
CA VAL A 41 -17.64 -13.71 3.11
C VAL A 41 -16.15 -13.35 3.00
N THR A 42 -15.32 -14.17 2.35
CA THR A 42 -13.86 -13.98 2.38
C THR A 42 -13.24 -13.28 1.20
N ASP A 43 -13.65 -13.61 -0.02
CA ASP A 43 -12.88 -13.17 -1.19
C ASP A 43 -12.95 -11.67 -1.42
N GLN A 44 -14.10 -11.08 -1.16
CA GLN A 44 -14.27 -9.65 -1.34
C GLN A 44 -13.57 -8.85 -0.24
N ALA A 45 -13.57 -9.37 0.99
CA ALA A 45 -12.90 -8.72 2.09
C ALA A 45 -11.38 -8.91 2.05
N SER A 46 -10.87 -10.06 1.60
CA SER A 46 -9.44 -10.24 1.36
C SER A 46 -8.93 -9.27 0.29
N ARG A 47 -9.64 -9.17 -0.84
CA ARG A 47 -9.26 -8.24 -1.92
C ARG A 47 -9.39 -6.77 -1.52
N MET A 48 -10.44 -6.38 -0.82
CA MET A 48 -10.58 -5.02 -0.25
C MET A 48 -9.66 -4.79 0.95
N SER A 49 -9.32 -5.83 1.71
CA SER A 49 -8.37 -5.79 2.81
C SER A 49 -6.95 -5.52 2.35
N GLU A 50 -6.47 -6.23 1.33
CA GLU A 50 -5.16 -5.98 0.74
C GLU A 50 -5.06 -4.55 0.21
N THR A 51 -6.11 -4.09 -0.50
CA THR A 51 -6.23 -2.73 -1.00
C THR A 51 -6.22 -1.71 0.14
N ASN A 52 -6.98 -1.97 1.19
CA ASN A 52 -7.10 -1.07 2.33
C ASN A 52 -5.86 -1.09 3.22
N GLN A 53 -5.18 -2.23 3.39
CA GLN A 53 -3.88 -2.30 4.07
C GLN A 53 -2.82 -1.48 3.32
N GLN A 54 -2.78 -1.56 1.99
CA GLN A 54 -1.88 -0.74 1.18
C GLN A 54 -2.18 0.75 1.34
N VAL A 55 -3.45 1.15 1.32
CA VAL A 55 -3.88 2.54 1.54
C VAL A 55 -3.50 3.03 2.94
N ALA A 56 -3.71 2.21 4.00
CA ALA A 56 -3.35 2.62 5.36
C ALA A 56 -1.86 2.71 5.62
N SER A 57 -1.11 1.74 5.13
CA SER A 57 0.34 1.78 5.31
C SER A 57 0.94 3.08 4.76
N TYR A 58 0.31 3.63 3.72
CA TYR A 58 0.74 4.90 3.14
C TYR A 58 0.37 6.13 3.97
N TYR A 59 -0.84 6.22 4.52
CA TYR A 59 -1.21 7.35 5.40
C TYR A 59 -0.30 7.44 6.65
N GLN A 60 0.24 6.32 7.11
CA GLN A 60 1.24 6.31 8.17
C GLN A 60 2.62 6.76 7.70
N LYS A 61 2.96 6.59 6.40
CA LYS A 61 4.30 6.77 5.84
C LYS A 61 4.57 8.13 5.18
N SER A 62 3.59 8.98 4.94
CA SER A 62 3.75 10.22 4.15
C SER A 62 4.37 11.40 4.92
N ARG A 63 5.46 11.18 5.64
CA ARG A 63 6.24 12.26 6.26
C ARG A 63 7.66 12.26 5.72
N TYR A 64 7.83 12.78 4.51
CA TYR A 64 9.15 13.13 4.03
C TYR A 64 9.57 14.47 4.67
N ARG A 65 10.69 14.49 5.37
CA ARG A 65 11.48 15.69 5.59
C ARG A 65 12.65 15.67 4.62
N THR A 66 12.77 16.72 3.85
CA THR A 66 13.92 17.04 3.01
C THR A 66 15.18 17.11 3.87
N LEU A 67 16.30 16.68 3.32
CA LEU A 67 17.64 16.92 3.86
C LEU A 67 17.83 18.44 4.05
N ASP A 68 18.05 18.88 5.28
CA ASP A 68 18.44 20.26 5.53
C ASP A 68 19.88 20.44 5.05
N ALA A 69 20.06 21.24 3.99
CA ALA A 69 21.37 21.56 3.45
C ALA A 69 22.19 22.33 4.49
N VAL A 70 23.36 21.81 4.82
CA VAL A 70 24.34 22.51 5.67
C VAL A 70 24.87 23.71 4.89
N HIS A 71 24.57 24.90 5.36
CA HIS A 71 25.10 26.14 4.78
C HIS A 71 26.61 26.23 5.02
N SER A 72 27.38 26.20 3.95
CA SER A 72 28.81 26.48 3.97
C SER A 72 29.03 27.98 4.21
N SER A 73 29.89 28.30 5.18
CA SER A 73 30.27 29.67 5.51
C SER A 73 30.97 30.37 4.34
N GLU A 74 30.43 31.51 3.93
CA GLU A 74 31.06 32.40 2.94
C GLU A 74 32.40 32.95 3.49
N ALA A 75 33.49 32.63 2.82
CA ALA A 75 34.77 33.29 3.02
C ALA A 75 34.77 34.68 2.35
N LYS A 76 34.94 35.73 3.12
CA LYS A 76 35.07 37.10 2.62
C LYS A 76 36.32 37.25 1.75
N ALA A 77 36.13 37.65 0.50
CA ALA A 77 37.20 37.97 -0.43
C ALA A 77 37.76 39.38 -0.15
N GLU A 78 39.04 39.46 0.14
CA GLU A 78 39.77 40.74 0.19
C GLU A 78 40.08 41.28 -1.20
N LYS A 79 39.92 42.63 -1.35
CA LYS A 79 40.25 43.35 -2.56
C LYS A 79 41.76 43.58 -2.68
N GLY A 80 42.44 42.94 -3.64
CA GLY A 80 43.83 43.19 -3.97
C GLY A 80 44.16 42.72 -5.39
N GLY A 81 44.47 43.62 -6.28
CA GLY A 81 44.68 43.37 -7.71
C GLY A 81 46.07 42.86 -8.06
N LEU A 82 46.46 41.66 -7.61
CA LEU A 82 47.62 40.94 -8.16
C LEU A 82 47.28 40.38 -9.53
N VAL A 83 48.09 40.71 -10.54
CA VAL A 83 47.96 40.22 -11.91
C VAL A 83 49.07 39.16 -12.14
N PHE A 84 48.68 38.04 -12.72
CA PHE A 84 49.59 36.94 -13.07
C PHE A 84 49.53 36.68 -14.58
N GLU A 85 50.66 36.34 -15.20
CA GLU A 85 50.69 35.78 -16.54
C GLU A 85 50.23 34.32 -16.48
N VAL A 86 49.04 34.01 -17.04
CA VAL A 86 48.47 32.66 -17.04
C VAL A 86 48.52 32.13 -18.48
N LYS A 87 49.22 31.02 -18.69
CA LYS A 87 49.32 30.32 -19.99
C LYS A 87 48.38 29.12 -20.04
N GLU A 88 48.16 28.45 -18.95
CA GLU A 88 47.36 27.23 -18.86
C GLU A 88 46.60 27.16 -17.51
N ILE A 89 45.37 26.67 -17.55
CA ILE A 89 44.59 26.31 -16.35
C ILE A 89 44.42 24.80 -16.33
N ARG A 90 44.95 24.16 -15.29
CA ARG A 90 44.80 22.74 -15.04
C ARG A 90 43.78 22.50 -13.99
N VAL A 91 42.77 21.68 -14.31
CA VAL A 91 41.69 21.31 -13.39
C VAL A 91 41.75 19.82 -13.12
N THR A 92 41.59 19.42 -11.87
CA THR A 92 41.51 17.99 -11.53
C THR A 92 40.32 17.35 -12.25
N PRO A 93 40.42 16.07 -12.72
CA PRO A 93 39.31 15.38 -13.34
C PRO A 93 38.13 15.30 -12.39
N SER A 94 36.92 15.49 -12.92
CA SER A 94 35.65 15.34 -12.20
C SER A 94 34.95 14.05 -12.61
N LYS A 95 34.19 13.46 -11.69
CA LYS A 95 33.28 12.35 -11.96
C LYS A 95 31.88 12.83 -12.31
N PHE A 96 31.52 14.04 -11.86
CA PHE A 96 30.20 14.63 -12.06
C PHE A 96 30.13 15.63 -13.23
N LEU A 97 31.27 16.26 -13.55
CA LEU A 97 31.35 17.26 -14.60
C LEU A 97 32.17 16.72 -15.79
N SER A 98 31.63 16.85 -16.98
CA SER A 98 32.35 16.53 -18.22
C SER A 98 33.44 17.58 -18.48
N ALA A 99 34.47 17.18 -19.25
CA ALA A 99 35.55 18.09 -19.65
C ALA A 99 35.02 19.31 -20.45
N GLU A 100 33.93 19.13 -21.18
CA GLU A 100 33.28 20.22 -21.94
C GLU A 100 32.59 21.22 -21.03
N GLU A 101 31.85 20.75 -20.02
CA GLU A 101 31.19 21.61 -19.01
C GLU A 101 32.21 22.40 -18.20
N ILE A 102 33.29 21.73 -17.74
CA ILE A 102 34.42 22.39 -17.06
C ILE A 102 35.03 23.49 -17.96
N ARG A 103 35.30 23.19 -19.22
CA ARG A 103 35.88 24.16 -20.18
C ARG A 103 34.94 25.36 -20.36
N LYS A 104 33.63 25.14 -20.54
CA LYS A 104 32.64 26.20 -20.65
C LYS A 104 32.56 27.07 -19.40
N ALA A 105 32.56 26.45 -18.21
CA ALA A 105 32.48 27.17 -16.92
C ALA A 105 33.75 28.02 -16.66
N ILE A 106 34.93 27.51 -16.97
CA ILE A 106 36.19 28.23 -16.82
C ILE A 106 36.24 29.42 -17.78
N HIS A 107 35.78 29.28 -19.01
CA HIS A 107 35.77 30.33 -20.05
C HIS A 107 37.14 31.00 -20.19
N PHE A 108 38.21 30.19 -20.24
CA PHE A 108 39.59 30.69 -20.40
C PHE A 108 39.82 31.21 -21.82
N LYS A 109 40.19 32.48 -21.94
CA LYS A 109 40.36 33.19 -23.22
C LYS A 109 41.71 32.96 -23.91
N GLY A 110 42.57 32.15 -23.31
CA GLY A 110 43.93 31.90 -23.76
C GLY A 110 44.99 32.57 -22.93
N ALA A 111 46.29 32.37 -23.29
CA ALA A 111 47.41 32.91 -22.55
C ALA A 111 47.38 34.45 -22.44
N GLY A 112 47.57 34.97 -21.24
CA GLY A 112 47.58 36.41 -20.97
C GLY A 112 47.49 36.76 -19.49
N PRO A 113 47.45 38.06 -19.18
CA PRO A 113 47.32 38.50 -17.77
C PRO A 113 45.94 38.14 -17.21
N ALA A 114 45.91 37.55 -16.02
CA ALA A 114 44.68 37.26 -15.27
C ALA A 114 44.82 37.80 -13.84
N THR A 115 43.73 38.30 -13.30
CA THR A 115 43.63 38.76 -11.91
C THR A 115 43.18 37.63 -11.00
N VAL A 116 43.48 37.75 -9.68
CA VAL A 116 42.95 36.82 -8.66
C VAL A 116 41.41 36.76 -8.74
N LYS A 117 40.76 37.89 -9.02
CA LYS A 117 39.31 37.97 -9.17
C LYS A 117 38.82 37.08 -10.32
N GLU A 118 39.45 37.15 -11.49
CA GLU A 118 39.04 36.31 -12.63
C GLU A 118 39.20 34.81 -12.34
N LEU A 119 40.28 34.41 -11.63
CA LEU A 119 40.49 33.03 -11.19
C LEU A 119 39.42 32.61 -10.16
N THR A 120 39.07 33.50 -9.24
CA THR A 120 38.00 33.25 -8.26
C THR A 120 36.63 33.18 -8.94
N ASP A 121 36.36 34.01 -9.94
CA ASP A 121 35.12 33.97 -10.73
C ASP A 121 34.99 32.65 -11.54
N MET A 122 36.11 32.07 -12.00
CA MET A 122 36.11 30.73 -12.63
C MET A 122 35.73 29.63 -11.63
N VAL A 123 36.31 29.70 -10.43
CA VAL A 123 35.98 28.77 -9.32
C VAL A 123 34.51 28.92 -8.91
N ALA A 124 34.00 30.17 -8.83
CA ALA A 124 32.58 30.41 -8.52
C ALA A 124 31.64 29.82 -9.57
N ARG A 125 31.97 29.90 -10.87
CA ARG A 125 31.18 29.29 -11.94
C ARG A 125 31.21 27.76 -11.89
N LEU A 126 32.32 27.15 -11.54
CA LEU A 126 32.40 25.69 -11.31
C LEU A 126 31.55 25.25 -10.12
N ASN A 127 31.56 26.03 -9.02
CA ASN A 127 30.73 25.77 -7.87
C ASN A 127 29.24 25.94 -8.19
N ALA A 128 28.87 26.96 -8.98
CA ALA A 128 27.49 27.12 -9.47
C ALA A 128 27.03 25.93 -10.32
N LEU A 129 27.93 25.35 -11.12
CA LEU A 129 27.62 24.17 -11.92
C LEU A 129 27.40 22.92 -11.07
N TYR A 130 28.16 22.74 -9.97
CA TYR A 130 27.88 21.71 -8.99
C TYR A 130 26.53 21.89 -8.31
N GLN A 131 26.17 23.13 -7.92
CA GLN A 131 24.88 23.43 -7.35
C GLN A 131 23.72 23.19 -8.32
N GLU A 132 23.85 23.59 -9.58
CA GLU A 132 22.85 23.33 -10.63
C GLU A 132 22.59 21.83 -10.81
N LYS A 133 23.63 21.01 -10.65
CA LYS A 133 23.54 19.55 -10.71
C LYS A 133 23.20 18.88 -9.37
N HIS A 134 22.81 19.64 -8.35
CA HIS A 134 22.51 19.15 -7.00
C HIS A 134 23.64 18.39 -6.29
N ILE A 135 24.91 18.63 -6.68
CA ILE A 135 26.06 17.97 -6.08
C ILE A 135 26.58 18.83 -4.92
N VAL A 136 25.89 18.72 -3.77
CA VAL A 136 26.11 19.60 -2.61
C VAL A 136 27.40 19.29 -1.83
N THR A 137 28.03 18.15 -2.07
CA THR A 137 29.28 17.72 -1.40
C THR A 137 30.52 18.00 -2.24
N ALA A 138 30.38 18.61 -3.43
CA ALA A 138 31.49 18.95 -4.28
C ALA A 138 31.80 20.44 -4.23
N GLN A 139 33.09 20.77 -4.28
CA GLN A 139 33.57 22.14 -4.28
C GLN A 139 34.79 22.30 -5.20
N ALA A 140 34.79 23.31 -6.03
CA ALA A 140 35.99 23.81 -6.69
C ALA A 140 36.74 24.76 -5.75
N VAL A 141 38.03 24.63 -5.65
CA VAL A 141 38.90 25.51 -4.85
C VAL A 141 40.11 25.94 -5.65
N LEU A 142 40.58 27.16 -5.40
CA LEU A 142 41.84 27.68 -5.86
C LEU A 142 42.86 27.49 -4.71
N PRO A 143 43.69 26.42 -4.71
CA PRO A 143 44.59 26.18 -3.60
C PRO A 143 45.69 27.26 -3.54
N PRO A 144 46.24 27.55 -2.36
CA PRO A 144 47.43 28.40 -2.24
C PRO A 144 48.55 27.84 -3.14
N GLN A 145 48.98 28.61 -4.12
CA GLN A 145 49.97 28.15 -5.10
C GLN A 145 50.87 29.30 -5.58
N LYS A 146 52.10 28.96 -5.98
CA LYS A 146 52.95 29.86 -6.77
C LYS A 146 52.69 29.59 -8.24
N VAL A 147 52.31 30.61 -9.01
CA VAL A 147 52.16 30.48 -10.45
C VAL A 147 53.53 30.37 -11.08
N GLN A 148 53.93 29.12 -11.37
CA GLN A 148 55.21 28.85 -12.04
C GLN A 148 54.90 28.55 -13.51
N ASP A 149 55.68 29.10 -14.41
CA ASP A 149 55.57 28.94 -15.88
C ASP A 149 54.19 29.33 -16.47
N GLY A 150 53.38 30.11 -15.71
CA GLY A 150 52.05 30.53 -16.12
C GLY A 150 50.95 29.46 -15.94
N VAL A 151 51.20 28.40 -15.18
CA VAL A 151 50.20 27.33 -14.91
C VAL A 151 49.46 27.61 -13.62
N VAL A 152 48.12 27.63 -13.69
CA VAL A 152 47.22 27.74 -12.52
C VAL A 152 46.47 26.43 -12.35
N TYR A 153 46.44 25.92 -11.10
CA TYR A 153 45.74 24.70 -10.75
C TYR A 153 44.43 25.06 -10.03
N ILE A 154 43.31 24.50 -10.51
CA ILE A 154 42.03 24.48 -9.81
C ILE A 154 41.75 23.04 -9.37
N ARG A 155 41.51 22.85 -8.08
CA ARG A 155 41.21 21.54 -7.52
C ARG A 155 39.69 21.39 -7.35
N LEU A 156 39.13 20.35 -7.95
CA LEU A 156 37.79 19.90 -7.68
C LEU A 156 37.84 18.88 -6.57
N ILE A 157 37.18 19.17 -5.47
CA ILE A 157 37.03 18.28 -4.32
C ILE A 157 35.62 17.74 -4.43
N GLU A 158 35.49 16.45 -4.75
CA GLU A 158 34.22 15.76 -4.82
C GLU A 158 34.11 14.91 -3.56
N GLY A 159 33.05 15.17 -2.78
CA GLY A 159 32.86 14.54 -1.49
C GLY A 159 32.75 13.03 -1.61
N LYS A 160 33.44 12.31 -0.74
CA LYS A 160 33.35 10.86 -0.59
C LYS A 160 32.70 10.53 0.74
N PHE A 161 32.02 9.39 0.80
CA PHE A 161 31.57 8.87 2.08
C PHE A 161 32.78 8.54 2.97
N GLY A 162 32.77 9.06 4.19
CA GLY A 162 33.63 8.67 5.27
C GLY A 162 33.09 7.44 6.00
N LYS A 163 32.68 7.61 7.25
CA LYS A 163 32.05 6.55 8.06
C LYS A 163 30.52 6.56 7.83
N THR A 164 29.91 5.38 7.83
CA THR A 164 28.45 5.27 7.93
C THR A 164 28.11 4.76 9.33
N VAL A 165 27.26 5.50 10.03
CA VAL A 165 26.79 5.20 11.38
C VAL A 165 25.30 4.98 11.37
N VAL A 166 24.83 3.86 11.90
CA VAL A 166 23.40 3.53 12.04
C VAL A 166 23.01 3.63 13.51
N THR A 167 21.94 4.34 13.79
CA THR A 167 21.38 4.50 15.14
C THR A 167 19.88 4.28 15.16
N GLY A 168 19.31 4.02 16.35
CA GLY A 168 17.85 3.80 16.52
C GLY A 168 17.38 2.41 16.07
N ASN A 169 18.26 1.58 15.53
CA ASN A 169 17.96 0.23 15.11
C ASN A 169 18.03 -0.74 16.32
N GLN A 170 16.90 -1.30 16.70
CA GLN A 170 16.80 -2.29 17.78
C GLN A 170 16.57 -3.70 17.23
N ARG A 171 15.71 -3.83 16.22
CA ARG A 171 15.29 -5.10 15.61
C ARG A 171 15.78 -5.26 14.19
N ILE A 172 15.89 -4.14 13.47
CA ILE A 172 16.41 -4.16 12.10
C ILE A 172 17.93 -4.15 12.17
N SER A 173 18.56 -5.13 11.52
CA SER A 173 20.02 -5.20 11.49
C SER A 173 20.62 -4.08 10.62
N GLU A 174 21.75 -3.55 11.04
CA GLU A 174 22.52 -2.60 10.24
C GLU A 174 22.81 -3.16 8.84
N LYS A 175 23.20 -4.44 8.76
CA LYS A 175 23.43 -5.13 7.48
C LYS A 175 22.21 -5.07 6.55
N SER A 176 21.00 -5.25 7.09
CA SER A 176 19.76 -5.18 6.31
C SER A 176 19.51 -3.78 5.77
N LEU A 177 19.83 -2.74 6.56
CA LEU A 177 19.69 -1.35 6.16
C LEU A 177 20.73 -0.98 5.10
N LEU A 178 22.02 -1.24 5.36
CA LEU A 178 23.12 -0.92 4.47
C LEU A 178 23.12 -1.72 3.15
N SER A 179 22.37 -2.82 3.09
CA SER A 179 22.14 -3.51 1.82
C SER A 179 21.19 -2.76 0.87
N ARG A 180 20.46 -1.75 1.36
CA ARG A 180 19.44 -0.99 0.62
C ARG A 180 19.74 0.49 0.49
N ILE A 181 20.58 1.00 1.37
CA ILE A 181 21.04 2.40 1.38
C ILE A 181 22.55 2.38 1.29
N HIS A 182 23.08 2.91 0.19
CA HIS A 182 24.52 2.89 -0.07
C HIS A 182 25.21 4.10 0.56
N GLY A 183 26.35 3.86 1.17
CA GLY A 183 27.18 4.87 1.82
C GLY A 183 28.52 4.28 2.21
N ARG A 184 29.16 3.50 1.31
CA ARG A 184 30.44 2.86 1.60
C ARG A 184 31.56 3.87 1.61
N SER A 185 32.40 3.79 2.62
CA SER A 185 33.60 4.62 2.74
C SER A 185 34.42 4.62 1.44
N GLY A 186 34.80 5.81 1.00
CA GLY A 186 35.57 6.04 -0.23
C GLY A 186 34.75 6.15 -1.52
N GLU A 187 33.46 5.77 -1.52
CA GLU A 187 32.55 6.03 -2.64
C GLU A 187 32.18 7.51 -2.71
N LEU A 188 31.92 8.03 -3.92
CA LEU A 188 31.45 9.39 -4.09
C LEU A 188 30.05 9.56 -3.50
N VAL A 189 29.81 10.70 -2.86
CA VAL A 189 28.50 11.06 -2.34
C VAL A 189 27.60 11.51 -3.49
N ASP A 190 26.69 10.65 -3.88
CA ASP A 190 25.62 10.93 -4.82
C ASP A 190 24.33 11.13 -4.02
N VAL A 191 23.95 12.40 -3.84
CA VAL A 191 22.79 12.79 -3.01
C VAL A 191 21.50 12.35 -3.66
N ASP A 192 21.35 12.49 -4.97
CA ASP A 192 20.13 12.10 -5.69
C ASP A 192 19.87 10.60 -5.55
N ARG A 193 20.94 9.80 -5.69
CA ARG A 193 20.85 8.35 -5.46
C ARG A 193 20.48 8.03 -4.01
N LEU A 194 21.09 8.70 -3.04
CA LEU A 194 20.80 8.50 -1.61
C LEU A 194 19.32 8.85 -1.31
N GLU A 195 18.82 9.95 -1.86
CA GLU A 195 17.41 10.34 -1.72
C GLU A 195 16.46 9.32 -2.35
N ASP A 196 16.79 8.79 -3.53
CA ASP A 196 16.00 7.75 -4.19
C ASP A 196 15.97 6.46 -3.37
N GLU A 197 17.11 6.01 -2.84
CA GLU A 197 17.20 4.82 -1.99
C GLU A 197 16.42 5.01 -0.68
N LEU A 198 16.52 6.17 -0.04
CA LEU A 198 15.72 6.53 1.14
C LEU A 198 14.22 6.55 0.81
N ARG A 199 13.84 7.10 -0.33
CA ARG A 199 12.44 7.15 -0.80
C ARG A 199 11.89 5.75 -1.02
N VAL A 200 12.65 4.88 -1.69
CA VAL A 200 12.29 3.48 -1.89
C VAL A 200 12.16 2.78 -0.53
N TYR A 201 13.16 2.91 0.34
CA TYR A 201 13.12 2.29 1.66
C TYR A 201 11.90 2.76 2.46
N ASN A 202 11.72 4.05 2.60
CA ASN A 202 10.65 4.65 3.41
C ASN A 202 9.24 4.40 2.84
N SER A 203 9.09 4.19 1.54
CA SER A 203 7.81 3.87 0.92
C SER A 203 7.43 2.40 1.00
N THR A 204 8.41 1.50 1.16
CA THR A 204 8.21 0.04 1.12
C THR A 204 8.38 -0.65 2.47
N ASN A 205 8.92 0.05 3.47
CA ASN A 205 9.10 -0.46 4.83
C ASN A 205 8.25 0.32 5.84
N THR A 206 8.01 -0.29 6.98
CA THR A 206 7.20 0.30 8.05
C THR A 206 8.00 1.29 8.87
N TYR A 207 9.22 0.93 9.20
CA TYR A 207 10.13 1.80 9.95
C TYR A 207 10.79 2.78 8.99
N GLN A 208 10.84 4.06 9.39
CA GLN A 208 11.37 5.14 8.57
C GLN A 208 12.84 5.36 8.88
N VAL A 209 13.61 5.71 7.84
CA VAL A 209 15.02 6.08 7.98
C VAL A 209 15.18 7.54 7.60
N ARG A 210 15.93 8.28 8.42
CA ARG A 210 16.45 9.61 8.10
C ARG A 210 17.94 9.51 7.88
N ALA A 211 18.46 10.27 6.93
CA ALA A 211 19.90 10.39 6.67
C ALA A 211 20.35 11.81 6.93
N GLU A 212 21.53 11.93 7.54
CA GLU A 212 22.24 13.18 7.75
C GLU A 212 23.66 13.02 7.23
N LEU A 213 24.13 13.98 6.43
CA LEU A 213 25.51 14.08 5.99
C LEU A 213 26.22 15.09 6.87
N VAL A 214 27.26 14.67 7.58
CA VAL A 214 28.09 15.54 8.41
C VAL A 214 29.53 15.56 7.89
N PRO A 215 30.32 16.61 8.13
CA PRO A 215 31.75 16.60 7.77
C PRO A 215 32.46 15.39 8.36
N GLY A 216 33.24 14.66 7.54
CA GLY A 216 34.05 13.54 7.99
C GLY A 216 35.38 13.97 8.59
N GLU A 217 36.12 13.01 9.14
CA GLU A 217 37.42 13.26 9.75
C GLU A 217 38.52 13.63 8.72
N GLU A 218 38.42 13.08 7.50
CA GLU A 218 39.36 13.35 6.42
C GLU A 218 38.85 14.47 5.51
N GLU A 219 39.77 15.29 4.97
CA GLU A 219 39.43 16.36 4.01
C GLU A 219 38.70 15.77 2.77
N GLY A 220 37.56 16.34 2.42
CA GLY A 220 36.75 15.88 1.29
C GLY A 220 35.90 14.64 1.58
N THR A 221 35.77 14.25 2.86
CA THR A 221 34.83 13.19 3.24
C THR A 221 33.62 13.74 3.97
N SER A 222 32.49 13.01 3.84
CA SER A 222 31.24 13.24 4.56
C SER A 222 30.80 11.93 5.20
N ASP A 223 30.59 11.94 6.51
CA ASP A 223 30.04 10.80 7.23
C ASP A 223 28.52 10.74 7.05
N LEU A 224 27.99 9.54 6.84
CA LEU A 224 26.56 9.30 6.69
C LEU A 224 25.99 8.76 8.00
N HIS A 225 25.12 9.52 8.62
CA HIS A 225 24.36 9.11 9.80
C HIS A 225 22.94 8.67 9.37
N LEU A 226 22.63 7.39 9.55
CA LEU A 226 21.32 6.83 9.31
C LEU A 226 20.60 6.64 10.64
N VAL A 227 19.48 7.31 10.82
CA VAL A 227 18.66 7.22 12.04
C VAL A 227 17.37 6.47 11.70
N LEU A 228 17.25 5.24 12.24
CA LEU A 228 16.06 4.41 12.05
C LEU A 228 15.04 4.70 13.16
N GLU A 229 13.81 5.04 12.77
CA GLU A 229 12.71 5.28 13.70
C GLU A 229 11.90 3.99 13.93
N GLU A 230 12.43 3.11 14.76
CA GLU A 230 11.68 1.92 15.18
C GLU A 230 10.66 2.27 16.27
N LYS A 231 9.49 1.64 16.22
CA LYS A 231 8.51 1.72 17.32
C LYS A 231 9.03 0.90 18.50
N GLU A 232 8.86 1.42 19.71
CA GLU A 232 9.20 0.69 20.94
C GLU A 232 8.46 -0.66 21.01
N ASN A 233 7.17 -0.66 20.76
CA ASN A 233 6.35 -1.86 20.69
C ASN A 233 6.27 -2.39 19.24
N PRO A 234 6.82 -3.58 18.95
CA PRO A 234 6.72 -4.20 17.63
C PRO A 234 5.36 -4.82 17.35
N LEU A 235 4.53 -4.98 18.37
CA LEU A 235 3.18 -5.54 18.26
C LEU A 235 2.19 -4.47 17.85
N THR A 236 1.33 -4.84 16.91
CA THR A 236 0.10 -4.13 16.60
C THR A 236 -1.04 -5.11 16.81
N SER A 237 -1.88 -4.85 17.79
CA SER A 237 -2.99 -5.76 18.14
C SER A 237 -4.28 -5.01 18.33
N PHE A 238 -5.37 -5.62 17.91
CA PHE A 238 -6.72 -5.16 18.19
C PHE A 238 -7.72 -6.33 18.26
N ILE A 239 -8.80 -6.11 18.95
CA ILE A 239 -9.97 -6.98 18.95
C ILE A 239 -11.13 -6.22 18.31
N PHE A 240 -12.03 -6.95 17.65
CA PHE A 240 -13.20 -6.35 17.01
C PHE A 240 -14.45 -7.21 17.14
N THR A 241 -15.60 -6.56 16.98
CA THR A 241 -16.89 -7.23 16.78
C THR A 241 -17.71 -6.46 15.75
N ASP A 242 -18.48 -7.20 14.97
CA ASP A 242 -19.39 -6.64 13.96
C ASP A 242 -20.58 -7.57 13.68
N ASN A 243 -21.48 -7.13 12.82
CA ASN A 243 -22.62 -7.92 12.34
C ASN A 243 -22.55 -8.21 10.83
N ALA A 244 -21.33 -8.31 10.27
CA ALA A 244 -21.11 -8.64 8.86
C ALA A 244 -21.05 -10.16 8.61
N GLY A 245 -21.47 -10.99 9.55
CA GLY A 245 -21.71 -12.41 9.35
C GLY A 245 -23.05 -12.68 8.67
N GLN A 246 -23.20 -13.90 8.15
CA GLN A 246 -24.45 -14.36 7.55
C GLN A 246 -25.35 -15.00 8.62
N LYS A 247 -26.68 -14.91 8.41
CA LYS A 247 -27.64 -15.48 9.36
C LYS A 247 -27.44 -16.99 9.52
N GLU A 248 -27.14 -17.65 8.43
CA GLU A 248 -27.03 -19.10 8.29
C GLU A 248 -25.80 -19.68 9.02
N SER A 249 -24.75 -18.87 9.25
CA SER A 249 -23.50 -19.27 9.92
C SER A 249 -23.10 -18.38 11.09
N GLY A 250 -24.00 -17.52 11.54
CA GLY A 250 -23.77 -16.59 12.65
C GLY A 250 -23.58 -15.14 12.21
N ARG A 251 -24.56 -14.31 12.56
CA ARG A 251 -24.61 -12.90 12.15
C ARG A 251 -23.54 -12.04 12.79
N TYR A 252 -23.23 -12.29 14.05
CA TYR A 252 -22.28 -11.50 14.83
C TYR A 252 -20.92 -12.18 14.81
N ARG A 253 -19.89 -11.38 14.50
CA ARG A 253 -18.51 -11.85 14.48
C ARG A 253 -17.73 -11.23 15.63
N ILE A 254 -16.83 -12.01 16.20
CA ILE A 254 -15.78 -11.53 17.12
C ILE A 254 -14.46 -11.98 16.51
N GLY A 255 -13.48 -11.09 16.48
CA GLY A 255 -12.16 -11.44 15.97
C GLY A 255 -11.05 -10.65 16.64
N ALA A 256 -9.84 -11.05 16.35
CA ALA A 256 -8.64 -10.35 16.77
C ALA A 256 -7.65 -10.28 15.61
N TYR A 257 -6.76 -9.33 15.70
CA TYR A 257 -5.60 -9.21 14.84
C TYR A 257 -4.38 -8.95 15.70
N THR A 258 -3.30 -9.64 15.42
CA THR A 258 -2.00 -9.37 16.03
C THR A 258 -0.92 -9.52 14.99
N GLU A 259 -0.10 -8.49 14.85
CA GLU A 259 1.05 -8.46 13.97
C GLU A 259 2.31 -8.15 14.79
N TYR A 260 3.33 -8.99 14.67
CA TYR A 260 4.68 -8.75 15.20
C TYR A 260 5.61 -8.38 14.05
N ARG A 261 6.38 -7.30 14.18
CA ARG A 261 7.24 -6.76 13.13
C ARG A 261 8.71 -6.66 13.57
N GLY A 262 9.63 -6.74 12.60
CA GLY A 262 11.07 -6.72 12.85
C GLY A 262 11.69 -8.11 12.96
N ILE A 263 11.12 -9.11 12.29
CA ILE A 263 11.53 -10.51 12.36
C ILE A 263 12.83 -10.72 11.57
N GLY A 264 13.79 -11.45 12.16
CA GLY A 264 15.01 -11.87 11.48
C GLY A 264 15.97 -10.74 11.10
N GLY A 265 15.88 -9.59 11.76
CA GLY A 265 16.72 -8.44 11.45
C GLY A 265 16.27 -7.66 10.21
N HIS A 266 15.05 -7.91 9.71
CA HIS A 266 14.45 -7.25 8.57
C HIS A 266 13.11 -6.63 8.96
N ASP A 267 12.57 -5.71 8.14
CA ASP A 267 11.17 -5.21 8.29
C ASP A 267 10.17 -6.28 7.82
N ALA A 268 10.33 -7.50 8.33
CA ALA A 268 9.39 -8.58 8.12
C ALA A 268 8.34 -8.62 9.22
N SER A 269 7.15 -9.12 8.92
CA SER A 269 6.08 -9.26 9.90
C SER A 269 5.39 -10.61 9.82
N LEU A 270 4.89 -11.06 10.96
CA LEU A 270 3.99 -12.19 11.10
C LEU A 270 2.67 -11.68 11.69
N ALA A 271 1.59 -11.88 10.97
CA ALA A 271 0.25 -11.52 11.43
C ALA A 271 -0.61 -12.77 11.59
N VAL A 272 -1.45 -12.76 12.63
CA VAL A 272 -2.45 -13.79 12.93
C VAL A 272 -3.79 -13.11 13.15
N SER A 273 -4.84 -13.68 12.57
CA SER A 273 -6.17 -13.10 12.67
C SER A 273 -7.27 -14.16 12.80
N PRO A 274 -7.56 -14.59 14.02
CA PRO A 274 -8.71 -15.45 14.30
C PRO A 274 -10.03 -14.70 14.19
N VAL A 275 -11.08 -15.43 13.78
CA VAL A 275 -12.45 -14.93 13.73
C VAL A 275 -13.43 -16.02 14.16
N TRP A 276 -14.45 -15.64 14.90
CA TRP A 276 -15.50 -16.54 15.38
C TRP A 276 -16.88 -15.95 15.16
N THR A 277 -17.82 -16.83 14.83
CA THR A 277 -19.25 -16.60 14.89
C THR A 277 -19.91 -17.78 15.61
N GLU A 278 -21.23 -17.80 15.72
CA GLU A 278 -21.96 -18.93 16.27
C GLU A 278 -21.74 -20.24 15.46
N GLY A 279 -21.60 -20.15 14.12
CA GLY A 279 -21.39 -21.27 13.22
C GLY A 279 -20.06 -21.23 12.46
N ILE A 280 -19.13 -20.30 12.76
CA ILE A 280 -17.83 -20.25 12.10
C ILE A 280 -16.70 -20.21 13.12
N TRP A 281 -15.73 -21.05 12.92
CA TRP A 281 -14.42 -20.93 13.54
C TRP A 281 -13.35 -20.85 12.45
N GLY A 282 -12.62 -19.75 12.42
CA GLY A 282 -11.64 -19.54 11.33
C GLY A 282 -10.56 -18.55 11.68
N GLY A 283 -9.68 -18.34 10.72
CA GLY A 283 -8.61 -17.34 10.83
C GLY A 283 -7.56 -17.49 9.76
N SER A 284 -6.59 -16.57 9.80
CA SER A 284 -5.46 -16.57 8.88
C SER A 284 -4.14 -16.29 9.59
N VAL A 285 -3.07 -16.76 8.95
CA VAL A 285 -1.67 -16.45 9.28
C VAL A 285 -1.02 -15.89 8.04
N MET A 286 -0.26 -14.82 8.18
CA MET A 286 0.41 -14.13 7.09
C MET A 286 1.84 -13.77 7.51
N TYR A 287 2.80 -14.08 6.66
CA TYR A 287 4.18 -13.64 6.78
C TYR A 287 4.53 -12.77 5.59
N ASP A 288 4.98 -11.55 5.86
CA ASP A 288 5.38 -10.57 4.86
C ASP A 288 6.83 -10.16 5.11
N THR A 289 7.64 -10.09 4.07
CA THR A 289 9.07 -9.77 4.17
C THR A 289 9.56 -8.96 2.98
N PRO A 290 10.50 -8.00 3.18
CA PRO A 290 11.18 -7.39 2.06
C PRO A 290 12.04 -8.44 1.34
N TRP A 291 12.01 -8.41 0.00
CA TRP A 291 12.77 -9.31 -0.87
C TRP A 291 13.69 -8.51 -1.81
N GLY A 292 15.01 -8.77 -1.75
CA GLY A 292 16.00 -8.00 -2.50
C GLY A 292 16.20 -6.58 -1.97
N HIS A 293 16.66 -5.68 -2.84
CA HIS A 293 17.17 -4.34 -2.45
C HIS A 293 16.29 -3.19 -2.94
N HIS A 294 15.42 -3.42 -3.93
CA HIS A 294 14.66 -2.38 -4.64
C HIS A 294 13.19 -2.28 -4.19
N GLY A 295 12.92 -2.54 -2.91
CA GLY A 295 11.59 -2.35 -2.34
C GLY A 295 10.57 -3.45 -2.67
N THR A 296 10.97 -4.55 -3.31
CA THR A 296 10.11 -5.72 -3.50
C THR A 296 9.73 -6.32 -2.15
N ARG A 297 8.47 -6.76 -2.03
CA ARG A 297 7.99 -7.53 -0.87
C ARG A 297 7.42 -8.86 -1.33
N ALA A 298 7.66 -9.88 -0.53
CA ALA A 298 7.08 -11.21 -0.70
C ALA A 298 6.19 -11.52 0.52
N GLN A 299 5.04 -12.12 0.27
CA GLN A 299 4.09 -12.50 1.29
C GLN A 299 3.66 -13.95 1.07
N ILE A 300 3.52 -14.70 2.16
CA ILE A 300 2.92 -16.01 2.19
C ILE A 300 1.77 -15.96 3.20
N SER A 301 0.63 -16.49 2.84
CA SER A 301 -0.52 -16.56 3.75
C SER A 301 -1.23 -17.92 3.67
N TYR A 302 -1.87 -18.24 4.77
CA TYR A 302 -2.76 -19.38 4.88
C TYR A 302 -3.99 -19.01 5.70
N SER A 303 -5.16 -19.34 5.19
CA SER A 303 -6.42 -19.20 5.93
C SER A 303 -7.21 -20.49 5.96
N ARG A 304 -7.97 -20.68 7.03
CA ARG A 304 -8.87 -21.82 7.20
C ARG A 304 -10.15 -21.36 7.88
N ASN A 305 -11.29 -21.89 7.42
CA ASN A 305 -12.59 -21.68 8.04
C ASN A 305 -13.35 -23.00 8.10
N LEU A 306 -13.86 -23.28 9.28
CA LEU A 306 -14.79 -24.35 9.56
C LEU A 306 -16.16 -23.72 9.76
N VAL A 307 -17.17 -24.22 9.07
CA VAL A 307 -18.50 -23.65 9.03
C VAL A 307 -19.54 -24.70 9.32
N ASP A 308 -20.39 -24.41 10.29
CA ASP A 308 -21.61 -25.15 10.58
C ASP A 308 -22.81 -24.27 10.19
N ILE A 309 -23.78 -24.81 9.46
CA ILE A 309 -25.01 -24.11 9.15
C ILE A 309 -25.97 -24.25 10.32
N ILE A 310 -26.27 -23.12 10.96
CA ILE A 310 -27.03 -23.05 12.21
C ILE A 310 -28.43 -22.48 12.04
N ASP A 311 -28.75 -21.92 10.88
CA ASP A 311 -30.07 -21.33 10.58
C ASP A 311 -30.38 -21.48 9.07
N GLY A 312 -31.65 -21.29 8.70
CA GLY A 312 -32.13 -21.40 7.32
C GLY A 312 -32.56 -22.82 6.93
N THR A 313 -32.78 -23.01 5.63
CA THR A 313 -33.36 -24.25 5.05
C THR A 313 -32.51 -25.48 5.34
N PHE A 314 -31.22 -25.34 5.56
CA PHE A 314 -30.28 -26.44 5.70
C PHE A 314 -29.88 -26.73 7.15
N LYS A 315 -30.45 -26.03 8.13
CA LYS A 315 -30.11 -26.18 9.54
C LYS A 315 -30.27 -27.62 10.05
N ASP A 316 -31.39 -28.26 9.68
CA ASP A 316 -31.75 -29.59 10.22
C ASP A 316 -31.00 -30.73 9.50
N TYR A 317 -30.12 -30.42 8.56
CA TYR A 317 -29.44 -31.39 7.73
C TYR A 317 -27.94 -31.55 8.02
N ASP A 318 -27.47 -31.07 9.18
CA ASP A 318 -26.04 -31.12 9.60
C ASP A 318 -25.09 -30.78 8.44
N MET A 319 -25.32 -29.61 7.84
CA MET A 319 -24.49 -29.12 6.74
C MET A 319 -23.24 -28.46 7.30
N LYS A 320 -22.05 -28.93 6.90
CA LYS A 320 -20.75 -28.41 7.30
C LYS A 320 -19.89 -28.11 6.10
N ALA A 321 -19.06 -27.09 6.20
CA ALA A 321 -18.05 -26.79 5.20
C ALA A 321 -16.69 -26.52 5.85
N ASN A 322 -15.62 -26.93 5.17
CA ASN A 322 -14.26 -26.63 5.51
C ASN A 322 -13.58 -25.97 4.30
N SER A 323 -13.08 -24.79 4.47
CA SER A 323 -12.49 -24.00 3.41
C SER A 323 -11.09 -23.55 3.78
N ASN A 324 -10.16 -23.68 2.85
CA ASN A 324 -8.76 -23.36 3.02
C ASN A 324 -8.26 -22.56 1.82
N ASP A 325 -7.36 -21.61 2.06
CA ASP A 325 -6.66 -20.85 1.01
C ASP A 325 -5.19 -20.68 1.42
N ALA A 326 -4.29 -21.16 0.56
CA ALA A 326 -2.86 -20.91 0.66
C ALA A 326 -2.44 -19.99 -0.48
N ALA A 327 -1.75 -18.90 -0.16
CA ALA A 327 -1.37 -17.90 -1.14
C ALA A 327 0.09 -17.47 -0.99
N ILE A 328 0.67 -17.11 -2.13
CA ILE A 328 1.94 -16.39 -2.22
C ILE A 328 1.75 -15.16 -3.08
N SER A 329 2.30 -14.04 -2.66
CA SER A 329 2.30 -12.81 -3.46
C SER A 329 3.65 -12.14 -3.48
N ILE A 330 3.96 -11.46 -4.59
CA ILE A 330 5.14 -10.64 -4.79
C ILE A 330 4.66 -9.30 -5.29
N THR A 331 5.08 -8.23 -4.62
CA THR A 331 4.78 -6.85 -5.01
C THR A 331 6.08 -6.10 -5.23
N HIS A 332 6.21 -5.43 -6.37
CA HIS A 332 7.39 -4.65 -6.73
C HIS A 332 6.99 -3.22 -7.11
N PRO A 333 7.58 -2.20 -6.47
CA PRO A 333 7.36 -0.81 -6.86
C PRO A 333 8.09 -0.51 -8.18
N VAL A 334 7.35 -0.04 -9.17
CA VAL A 334 7.92 0.35 -10.47
C VAL A 334 8.11 1.85 -10.60
N ASN A 335 7.39 2.63 -9.79
CA ASN A 335 7.58 4.07 -9.70
C ASN A 335 7.25 4.56 -8.30
N ILE A 336 8.13 5.37 -7.73
CA ILE A 336 7.94 6.01 -6.42
C ILE A 336 8.35 7.47 -6.52
N THR A 337 7.41 8.35 -6.27
CA THR A 337 7.64 9.80 -6.10
C THR A 337 7.23 10.23 -4.69
N PRO A 338 7.51 11.45 -4.26
CA PRO A 338 7.00 11.95 -2.97
C PRO A 338 5.48 11.88 -2.80
N LEU A 339 4.72 11.96 -3.89
CA LEU A 339 3.26 12.01 -3.87
C LEU A 339 2.58 10.79 -4.49
N SER A 340 3.33 9.93 -5.18
CA SER A 340 2.72 8.79 -5.87
C SER A 340 3.59 7.54 -5.78
N ARG A 341 2.92 6.39 -5.87
CA ARG A 341 3.58 5.10 -6.01
C ARG A 341 2.76 4.20 -6.92
N VAL A 342 3.46 3.49 -7.80
CA VAL A 342 2.90 2.46 -8.66
C VAL A 342 3.62 1.15 -8.38
N ASP A 343 2.86 0.11 -8.08
CA ASP A 343 3.36 -1.24 -7.84
C ASP A 343 2.81 -2.19 -8.89
N VAL A 344 3.60 -3.16 -9.31
CA VAL A 344 3.13 -4.37 -10.00
C VAL A 344 3.12 -5.52 -9.01
N PHE A 345 2.17 -6.43 -9.16
CA PHE A 345 2.08 -7.58 -8.28
C PHE A 345 1.74 -8.87 -9.05
N LEU A 346 2.19 -9.97 -8.48
CA LEU A 346 1.86 -11.33 -8.90
C LEU A 346 1.41 -12.12 -7.68
N GLU A 347 0.25 -12.75 -7.76
CA GLU A 347 -0.32 -13.56 -6.68
C GLU A 347 -0.67 -14.95 -7.21
N GLY A 348 -0.39 -15.99 -6.44
CA GLY A 348 -0.82 -17.34 -6.68
C GLY A 348 -1.61 -17.87 -5.49
N HIS A 349 -2.78 -18.48 -5.74
CA HIS A 349 -3.61 -19.08 -4.71
C HIS A 349 -3.87 -20.54 -5.02
N ARG A 350 -3.99 -21.32 -3.97
CA ARG A 350 -4.58 -22.65 -3.98
C ARG A 350 -5.67 -22.70 -2.93
N LYS A 351 -6.92 -22.72 -3.38
CA LYS A 351 -8.13 -22.78 -2.56
C LYS A 351 -8.68 -24.19 -2.65
N TRP A 352 -9.06 -24.78 -1.52
CA TRP A 352 -9.77 -26.07 -1.52
C TRP A 352 -10.82 -26.07 -0.44
N SER A 353 -11.96 -26.67 -0.76
CA SER A 353 -13.07 -26.75 0.16
C SER A 353 -13.85 -28.03 -0.02
N ASP A 354 -14.30 -28.56 1.09
CA ASP A 354 -15.22 -29.67 1.17
C ASP A 354 -16.51 -29.22 1.88
N THR A 355 -17.64 -29.70 1.40
CA THR A 355 -18.94 -29.49 2.01
C THR A 355 -19.64 -30.82 2.19
N THR A 356 -20.14 -31.06 3.38
CA THR A 356 -20.88 -32.28 3.73
C THR A 356 -22.32 -31.95 4.12
N TYR A 357 -23.21 -32.89 3.88
CA TYR A 357 -24.62 -32.85 4.20
C TYR A 357 -24.98 -34.19 4.85
N SER A 358 -25.38 -34.15 6.12
CA SER A 358 -25.66 -35.36 6.92
C SER A 358 -24.54 -36.40 6.79
N GLY A 359 -23.28 -35.98 6.78
CA GLY A 359 -22.10 -36.82 6.64
C GLY A 359 -21.77 -37.27 5.22
N MET A 360 -22.59 -36.99 4.21
CA MET A 360 -22.29 -37.24 2.80
C MET A 360 -21.57 -36.06 2.14
N GLU A 361 -20.58 -36.35 1.31
CA GLU A 361 -19.88 -35.31 0.55
C GLU A 361 -20.79 -34.71 -0.55
N LEU A 362 -21.02 -33.41 -0.52
CA LEU A 362 -21.79 -32.68 -1.52
C LEU A 362 -20.90 -31.94 -2.52
N SER A 363 -19.77 -31.45 -2.07
CA SER A 363 -18.81 -30.74 -2.89
C SER A 363 -17.41 -30.98 -2.36
N ASN A 364 -16.48 -31.14 -3.27
CA ASN A 364 -15.05 -31.22 -2.98
C ASN A 364 -14.33 -30.52 -4.12
N SER A 365 -14.05 -29.26 -3.92
CA SER A 365 -13.50 -28.39 -4.96
C SER A 365 -12.10 -27.92 -4.62
N ALA A 366 -11.28 -27.84 -5.66
CA ALA A 366 -9.95 -27.24 -5.61
C ALA A 366 -9.83 -26.21 -6.74
N THR A 367 -9.51 -24.98 -6.39
CA THR A 367 -9.30 -23.90 -7.36
C THR A 367 -7.87 -23.38 -7.22
N ARG A 368 -7.18 -23.27 -8.33
CA ARG A 368 -5.88 -22.60 -8.44
C ARG A 368 -6.07 -21.30 -9.19
N THR A 369 -5.48 -20.22 -8.73
CA THR A 369 -5.51 -18.96 -9.44
C THR A 369 -4.12 -18.35 -9.53
N VAL A 370 -3.86 -17.67 -10.65
CA VAL A 370 -2.71 -16.80 -10.83
C VAL A 370 -3.25 -15.43 -11.23
N LYS A 371 -2.91 -14.43 -10.45
CA LYS A 371 -3.36 -13.05 -10.63
C LYS A 371 -2.16 -12.14 -10.82
N ALA A 372 -2.15 -11.38 -11.91
CA ALA A 372 -1.16 -10.36 -12.18
C ALA A 372 -1.84 -9.01 -12.33
N GLY A 373 -1.24 -7.96 -11.80
CA GLY A 373 -1.85 -6.66 -11.86
C GLY A 373 -0.93 -5.52 -11.47
N LEU A 374 -1.51 -4.35 -11.43
CA LEU A 374 -0.88 -3.13 -10.96
C LEU A 374 -1.79 -2.40 -9.96
N SER A 375 -1.17 -1.71 -9.02
CA SER A 375 -1.83 -0.76 -8.13
C SER A 375 -1.10 0.57 -8.18
N ALA A 376 -1.86 1.65 -8.15
CA ALA A 376 -1.34 3.01 -8.14
C ALA A 376 -2.03 3.81 -7.06
N ARG A 377 -1.27 4.64 -6.35
CA ARG A 377 -1.77 5.62 -5.41
C ARG A 377 -1.11 6.96 -5.66
N SER A 378 -1.87 8.02 -5.56
CA SER A 378 -1.38 9.36 -5.76
C SER A 378 -2.09 10.32 -4.83
N PHE A 379 -1.31 11.18 -4.17
CA PHE A 379 -1.82 12.29 -3.37
C PHE A 379 -1.77 13.56 -4.18
N ASP A 380 -2.78 14.36 -4.03
CA ASP A 380 -2.81 15.74 -4.46
C ASP A 380 -3.15 16.64 -3.27
N GLU A 381 -3.22 17.96 -3.48
CA GLU A 381 -3.51 18.93 -2.42
C GLU A 381 -4.84 18.65 -1.71
N ASN A 382 -5.77 17.98 -2.38
CA ASN A 382 -7.14 17.79 -1.92
C ASN A 382 -7.47 16.34 -1.55
N GLY A 383 -6.52 15.41 -1.66
CA GLY A 383 -6.84 14.04 -1.24
C GLY A 383 -5.99 12.93 -1.85
N LEU A 384 -6.62 11.78 -1.98
CA LEU A 384 -5.98 10.54 -2.42
C LEU A 384 -6.74 9.91 -3.58
N TRP A 385 -6.01 9.50 -4.60
CA TRP A 385 -6.43 8.54 -5.61
C TRP A 385 -5.82 7.17 -5.31
N PHE A 386 -6.63 6.14 -5.42
CA PHE A 386 -6.17 4.77 -5.43
C PHE A 386 -6.80 4.03 -6.62
N PHE A 387 -5.98 3.35 -7.39
CA PHE A 387 -6.38 2.53 -8.52
C PHE A 387 -5.72 1.16 -8.43
N MET A 388 -6.43 0.11 -8.75
CA MET A 388 -5.88 -1.24 -8.89
C MET A 388 -6.59 -1.94 -10.05
N THR A 389 -5.83 -2.68 -10.86
CA THR A 389 -6.38 -3.54 -11.90
C THR A 389 -5.60 -4.83 -12.01
N SER A 390 -6.28 -5.90 -12.39
CA SER A 390 -5.64 -7.22 -12.51
C SER A 390 -6.35 -8.11 -13.50
N VAL A 391 -5.60 -9.09 -14.00
CA VAL A 391 -6.07 -10.25 -14.73
C VAL A 391 -5.85 -11.45 -13.84
N THR A 392 -6.85 -12.30 -13.69
CA THR A 392 -6.77 -13.57 -12.96
C THR A 392 -7.10 -14.70 -13.89
N GLY A 393 -6.16 -15.63 -14.06
CA GLY A 393 -6.41 -16.95 -14.63
C GLY A 393 -6.78 -17.94 -13.53
N TYR A 394 -7.72 -18.83 -13.78
CA TYR A 394 -8.13 -19.85 -12.82
C TYR A 394 -8.28 -21.22 -13.47
N GLU A 395 -8.06 -22.25 -12.66
CA GLU A 395 -8.36 -23.65 -12.91
C GLU A 395 -9.07 -24.19 -11.67
N SER A 396 -10.24 -24.78 -11.85
CA SER A 396 -11.06 -25.32 -10.76
C SER A 396 -11.52 -26.74 -11.10
N ASP A 397 -11.35 -27.65 -10.17
CA ASP A 397 -11.78 -29.05 -10.21
C ASP A 397 -12.83 -29.25 -9.11
N ASP A 398 -14.05 -29.63 -9.47
CA ASP A 398 -15.09 -30.08 -8.53
C ASP A 398 -15.21 -31.63 -8.64
N ARG A 399 -14.50 -32.30 -7.76
CA ARG A 399 -14.38 -33.76 -7.76
C ARG A 399 -15.68 -34.46 -7.44
N ALA A 400 -16.52 -33.89 -6.59
CA ALA A 400 -17.81 -34.47 -6.23
C ALA A 400 -18.77 -34.47 -7.42
N ASN A 401 -18.70 -33.44 -8.28
CA ASN A 401 -19.57 -33.29 -9.44
C ASN A 401 -18.88 -33.62 -10.77
N HIS A 402 -17.64 -34.08 -10.77
CA HIS A 402 -16.81 -34.38 -11.96
C HIS A 402 -16.82 -33.23 -12.98
N LYS A 403 -16.64 -31.99 -12.48
CA LYS A 403 -16.71 -30.78 -13.31
C LYS A 403 -15.43 -29.99 -13.20
N ASP A 404 -14.70 -29.90 -14.30
CA ASP A 404 -13.56 -29.02 -14.45
C ASP A 404 -13.99 -27.70 -15.07
N ASN A 405 -13.41 -26.61 -14.62
CA ASN A 405 -13.65 -25.28 -15.16
C ASN A 405 -12.35 -24.47 -15.15
N ASN A 406 -12.05 -23.82 -16.26
CA ASN A 406 -10.90 -22.93 -16.38
C ASN A 406 -11.27 -21.67 -17.17
N GLY A 407 -10.52 -20.61 -16.95
CA GLY A 407 -10.77 -19.35 -17.63
C GLY A 407 -10.00 -18.20 -17.02
N SER A 408 -10.47 -17.00 -17.32
CA SER A 408 -9.90 -15.79 -16.78
C SER A 408 -10.95 -14.69 -16.58
N TYR A 409 -10.63 -13.74 -15.71
CA TYR A 409 -11.42 -12.55 -15.52
C TYR A 409 -10.54 -11.33 -15.26
N TYR A 410 -11.06 -10.16 -15.57
CA TYR A 410 -10.48 -8.86 -15.27
C TYR A 410 -11.17 -8.27 -14.06
N SER A 411 -10.42 -7.57 -13.21
CA SER A 411 -10.98 -6.75 -12.14
C SER A 411 -10.30 -5.39 -12.09
N ALA A 412 -11.08 -4.35 -11.73
CA ALA A 412 -10.56 -3.01 -11.52
C ALA A 412 -11.25 -2.36 -10.33
N TYR A 413 -10.49 -1.61 -9.55
CA TYR A 413 -10.93 -0.83 -8.41
C TYR A 413 -10.40 0.59 -8.53
N LEU A 414 -11.27 1.58 -8.33
CA LEU A 414 -10.91 2.98 -8.28
C LEU A 414 -11.54 3.61 -7.02
N MET A 415 -10.73 4.34 -6.28
CA MET A 415 -11.17 5.12 -5.14
C MET A 415 -10.63 6.54 -5.22
N ARG A 416 -11.50 7.52 -4.94
CA ARG A 416 -11.13 8.90 -4.70
C ARG A 416 -11.63 9.33 -3.33
N ARG A 417 -10.72 9.75 -2.47
CA ARG A 417 -11.06 10.53 -1.29
C ARG A 417 -10.70 11.97 -1.56
N GLN A 418 -11.71 12.81 -1.66
CA GLN A 418 -11.60 14.25 -1.84
C GLN A 418 -11.81 14.93 -0.48
N ASN A 419 -10.80 15.59 0.04
CA ASN A 419 -10.92 16.42 1.23
C ASN A 419 -11.55 17.76 0.84
N LEU A 420 -12.49 18.21 1.65
CA LEU A 420 -13.20 19.47 1.50
C LEU A 420 -12.83 20.42 2.65
N LYS A 421 -13.38 21.61 2.64
CA LYS A 421 -13.19 22.56 3.75
C LYS A 421 -13.83 22.03 5.04
N ASN A 422 -13.38 22.52 6.20
CA ASN A 422 -13.92 22.19 7.52
C ASN A 422 -13.90 20.69 7.82
N ASP A 423 -12.82 19.99 7.42
CA ASP A 423 -12.61 18.55 7.63
C ASP A 423 -13.72 17.62 7.08
N GLN A 424 -14.48 18.11 6.13
CA GLN A 424 -15.44 17.32 5.35
C GLN A 424 -14.70 16.53 4.25
N TYR A 425 -15.35 15.49 3.72
CA TYR A 425 -14.82 14.74 2.60
C TYR A 425 -15.91 14.16 1.70
N MET A 426 -15.53 13.90 0.45
CA MET A 426 -16.24 12.98 -0.43
C MET A 426 -15.40 11.74 -0.63
N LEU A 427 -16.03 10.56 -0.61
CA LEU A 427 -15.41 9.29 -0.94
C LEU A 427 -16.18 8.65 -2.08
N TYR A 428 -15.48 8.41 -3.19
CA TYR A 428 -16.02 7.70 -4.35
C TYR A 428 -15.33 6.35 -4.45
N ARG A 429 -16.11 5.29 -4.69
CA ARG A 429 -15.62 3.93 -4.88
C ARG A 429 -16.25 3.33 -6.13
N LEU A 430 -15.45 2.78 -6.99
CA LEU A 430 -15.88 2.04 -8.16
C LEU A 430 -15.12 0.72 -8.19
N TYR A 431 -15.84 -0.38 -8.30
CA TYR A 431 -15.26 -1.71 -8.44
C TYR A 431 -15.98 -2.45 -9.56
N GLY A 432 -15.24 -3.18 -10.41
CA GLY A 432 -15.81 -3.98 -11.47
C GLY A 432 -15.04 -5.26 -11.72
N GLN A 433 -15.75 -6.27 -12.17
CA GLN A 433 -15.22 -7.54 -12.66
C GLN A 433 -15.86 -7.87 -14.00
N TYR A 434 -15.06 -8.34 -14.94
CA TYR A 434 -15.51 -8.76 -16.26
C TYR A 434 -14.90 -10.10 -16.66
N THR A 435 -15.72 -10.98 -17.19
CA THR A 435 -15.27 -12.22 -17.85
C THR A 435 -16.17 -12.50 -19.06
N ALA A 436 -15.58 -13.11 -20.08
CA ALA A 436 -16.32 -13.68 -21.21
C ALA A 436 -16.70 -15.15 -20.96
N PHE A 437 -16.10 -15.80 -19.96
CA PHE A 437 -16.35 -17.21 -19.63
C PHE A 437 -17.68 -17.39 -18.89
N GLU A 438 -18.28 -18.53 -19.08
CA GLU A 438 -19.52 -18.92 -18.41
C GLU A 438 -19.23 -19.54 -17.04
N SER A 439 -20.09 -19.26 -16.07
CA SER A 439 -20.09 -19.92 -14.75
C SER A 439 -18.75 -19.97 -14.06
N LEU A 440 -18.21 -18.81 -13.65
CA LEU A 440 -17.02 -18.75 -12.79
C LEU A 440 -17.21 -19.66 -11.56
N PRO A 441 -16.13 -20.31 -11.08
CA PRO A 441 -16.16 -20.92 -9.75
C PRO A 441 -16.70 -19.92 -8.74
N SER A 442 -17.48 -20.41 -7.83
CA SER A 442 -18.15 -19.54 -6.86
C SER A 442 -17.20 -18.70 -6.00
N THR A 443 -15.98 -19.19 -5.77
CA THR A 443 -14.90 -18.43 -5.11
C THR A 443 -14.39 -17.26 -5.95
N GLU A 444 -14.64 -17.25 -7.26
CA GLU A 444 -14.16 -16.24 -8.20
C GLU A 444 -15.26 -15.32 -8.74
N GLN A 445 -16.52 -15.54 -8.36
CA GLN A 445 -17.63 -14.70 -8.85
C GLN A 445 -17.61 -13.32 -8.18
N PHE A 446 -18.10 -12.30 -8.84
CA PHE A 446 -18.40 -10.97 -8.34
C PHE A 446 -19.57 -10.98 -7.36
N THR A 447 -19.50 -10.23 -6.25
CA THR A 447 -20.56 -10.20 -5.22
C THR A 447 -20.94 -8.79 -4.81
N LEU A 448 -22.20 -8.62 -4.45
CA LEU A 448 -22.78 -7.38 -3.97
C LEU A 448 -23.64 -7.61 -2.72
N GLY A 449 -23.75 -6.59 -1.89
CA GLY A 449 -24.48 -6.54 -0.63
C GLY A 449 -23.54 -6.47 0.56
N GLY A 450 -24.03 -5.85 1.63
CA GLY A 450 -23.30 -5.72 2.90
C GLY A 450 -22.44 -4.47 3.03
N MET A 451 -21.69 -4.44 4.11
CA MET A 451 -20.88 -3.28 4.51
C MET A 451 -19.81 -2.90 3.48
N GLY A 452 -19.30 -3.87 2.72
CA GLY A 452 -18.22 -3.69 1.75
C GLY A 452 -18.65 -3.12 0.40
N SER A 453 -19.93 -3.24 0.03
CA SER A 453 -20.43 -2.80 -1.26
C SER A 453 -21.74 -2.03 -1.13
N VAL A 454 -22.90 -2.64 -1.44
CA VAL A 454 -24.21 -1.97 -1.37
C VAL A 454 -24.76 -2.15 0.05
N ARG A 455 -24.56 -1.14 0.88
CA ARG A 455 -24.97 -1.13 2.31
C ARG A 455 -26.52 -1.17 2.42
N GLY A 456 -27.04 -1.78 3.48
CA GLY A 456 -28.48 -1.94 3.68
C GLY A 456 -29.02 -3.30 3.22
N TYR A 457 -28.23 -4.07 2.45
CA TYR A 457 -28.52 -5.46 2.12
C TYR A 457 -27.68 -6.43 2.97
N LYS A 458 -28.06 -7.71 2.98
CA LYS A 458 -27.23 -8.77 3.57
C LYS A 458 -25.89 -8.89 2.86
N GLU A 459 -24.88 -9.38 3.58
CA GLU A 459 -23.57 -9.65 2.99
C GLU A 459 -23.68 -10.63 1.81
N SER A 460 -23.07 -10.28 0.69
CA SER A 460 -22.97 -11.10 -0.52
C SER A 460 -24.31 -11.65 -1.04
N ILE A 461 -25.41 -10.93 -0.86
CA ILE A 461 -26.76 -11.39 -1.23
C ILE A 461 -26.93 -11.59 -2.73
N LEU A 462 -26.18 -10.85 -3.55
CA LEU A 462 -26.20 -10.96 -5.01
C LEU A 462 -24.82 -11.35 -5.52
N SER A 463 -24.78 -12.29 -6.44
CA SER A 463 -23.55 -12.75 -7.06
C SER A 463 -23.68 -12.96 -8.56
N GLY A 464 -22.57 -12.86 -9.29
CA GLY A 464 -22.52 -13.09 -10.71
C GLY A 464 -21.11 -13.35 -11.23
N ASP A 465 -21.01 -13.75 -12.50
CA ASP A 465 -19.72 -13.97 -13.16
C ASP A 465 -19.02 -12.63 -13.43
N LYS A 466 -19.79 -11.59 -13.70
CA LYS A 466 -19.31 -10.21 -13.91
C LYS A 466 -20.25 -9.20 -13.27
N GLY A 467 -19.73 -8.00 -13.03
CA GLY A 467 -20.54 -6.95 -12.42
C GLY A 467 -19.75 -5.70 -12.13
N TRP A 468 -20.43 -4.72 -11.55
CA TRP A 468 -19.81 -3.50 -11.08
C TRP A 468 -20.57 -2.91 -9.89
N PHE A 469 -19.85 -2.13 -9.10
CA PHE A 469 -20.33 -1.40 -7.94
C PHE A 469 -19.83 0.04 -8.02
N ALA A 470 -20.69 0.99 -7.69
CA ALA A 470 -20.36 2.39 -7.48
C ALA A 470 -20.94 2.88 -6.15
N GLY A 471 -20.13 3.51 -5.33
CA GLY A 471 -20.51 4.10 -4.06
C GLY A 471 -19.99 5.52 -3.92
N MET A 472 -20.82 6.39 -3.36
CA MET A 472 -20.49 7.77 -3.02
C MET A 472 -20.85 8.02 -1.55
N GLU A 473 -19.95 8.69 -0.84
CA GLU A 473 -20.13 9.02 0.58
C GLU A 473 -19.69 10.46 0.83
N TYR A 474 -20.49 11.23 1.52
CA TYR A 474 -20.14 12.55 2.02
C TYR A 474 -20.05 12.51 3.53
N GLY A 475 -18.86 12.82 4.05
CA GLY A 475 -18.54 12.79 5.47
C GLY A 475 -18.28 14.17 6.05
N PHE A 476 -18.71 14.39 7.28
CA PHE A 476 -18.60 15.65 8.00
C PHE A 476 -18.30 15.44 9.48
N PRO A 477 -17.54 16.33 10.13
CA PRO A 477 -17.30 16.26 11.58
C PRO A 477 -18.58 16.63 12.35
N ILE A 478 -18.81 15.95 13.48
CA ILE A 478 -19.90 16.22 14.41
C ILE A 478 -19.38 16.84 15.70
N SER A 479 -18.24 16.32 16.20
CA SER A 479 -17.62 16.82 17.42
C SER A 479 -16.83 18.12 17.18
N SER A 480 -16.72 18.95 18.21
CA SER A 480 -15.99 20.22 18.16
C SER A 480 -14.48 20.04 17.92
N ASP A 481 -13.91 18.90 18.27
CA ASP A 481 -12.52 18.52 17.95
C ASP A 481 -12.35 18.05 16.49
N HIS A 482 -13.44 17.95 15.74
CA HIS A 482 -13.52 17.47 14.35
C HIS A 482 -12.93 16.07 14.11
N GLN A 483 -12.61 15.33 15.17
CA GLN A 483 -11.89 14.05 15.10
C GLN A 483 -12.62 12.90 15.77
N THR A 484 -13.24 13.15 16.93
CA THR A 484 -13.83 12.10 17.74
C THR A 484 -15.07 11.50 17.09
N TRP A 485 -16.00 12.36 16.62
CA TRP A 485 -17.25 11.92 15.98
C TRP A 485 -17.39 12.48 14.58
N ARG A 486 -17.74 11.62 13.65
CA ARG A 486 -18.03 11.95 12.28
C ARG A 486 -19.34 11.34 11.83
N GLY A 487 -20.12 12.12 11.10
CA GLY A 487 -21.29 11.66 10.38
C GLY A 487 -20.98 11.48 8.91
N PHE A 488 -21.75 10.63 8.23
CA PHE A 488 -21.71 10.55 6.77
C PHE A 488 -23.06 10.11 6.21
N VAL A 489 -23.32 10.51 4.97
CA VAL A 489 -24.43 10.01 4.16
C VAL A 489 -23.87 9.35 2.92
N PHE A 490 -24.59 8.39 2.37
CA PHE A 490 -24.11 7.62 1.22
C PHE A 490 -25.21 7.22 0.24
N LEU A 491 -24.77 6.93 -0.98
CA LEU A 491 -25.52 6.29 -2.04
C LEU A 491 -24.66 5.17 -2.64
N ASP A 492 -25.19 3.96 -2.68
CA ASP A 492 -24.53 2.78 -3.23
C ASP A 492 -25.40 2.14 -4.32
N HIS A 493 -24.77 1.72 -5.41
CA HIS A 493 -25.42 0.99 -6.50
C HIS A 493 -24.49 -0.09 -7.04
N GLY A 494 -25.06 -1.24 -7.42
CA GLY A 494 -24.28 -2.30 -8.04
C GLY A 494 -25.14 -3.26 -8.85
N VAL A 495 -24.54 -3.84 -9.88
CA VAL A 495 -25.16 -4.76 -10.82
C VAL A 495 -24.31 -6.01 -10.94
N ALA A 496 -24.92 -7.18 -10.89
CA ALA A 496 -24.27 -8.45 -11.17
C ALA A 496 -24.95 -9.17 -12.33
N TYR A 497 -24.15 -9.87 -13.11
CA TYR A 497 -24.60 -10.63 -14.29
C TYR A 497 -24.10 -12.06 -14.19
N ASN A 498 -24.94 -13.02 -14.52
CA ASN A 498 -24.58 -14.42 -14.70
C ASN A 498 -24.57 -14.75 -16.19
N ASN A 499 -23.48 -15.32 -16.67
CA ASN A 499 -23.32 -15.78 -18.05
C ASN A 499 -23.78 -17.26 -18.13
N PHE A 500 -24.99 -17.48 -18.62
CA PHE A 500 -25.46 -18.84 -18.95
C PHE A 500 -25.38 -19.06 -20.46
N SER A 501 -25.15 -20.28 -20.88
CA SER A 501 -25.06 -20.65 -22.30
C SER A 501 -26.27 -20.24 -23.16
N VAL A 502 -27.43 -20.12 -22.53
CA VAL A 502 -28.70 -19.77 -23.21
C VAL A 502 -29.10 -18.31 -23.01
N LYS A 503 -28.78 -17.72 -21.87
CA LYS A 503 -29.21 -16.36 -21.52
C LYS A 503 -28.38 -15.76 -20.40
N THR A 504 -27.89 -14.54 -20.60
CA THR A 504 -27.34 -13.73 -19.52
C THR A 504 -28.46 -13.15 -18.66
N THR A 505 -28.44 -13.41 -17.36
CA THR A 505 -29.35 -12.79 -16.39
C THR A 505 -28.61 -11.67 -15.65
N LYS A 506 -29.34 -10.65 -15.26
CA LYS A 506 -28.83 -9.54 -14.47
C LYS A 506 -29.73 -9.23 -13.29
N ASP A 507 -29.14 -8.79 -12.20
CA ASP A 507 -29.86 -8.16 -11.10
C ASP A 507 -29.03 -7.02 -10.53
N TYR A 508 -29.64 -6.13 -9.76
CA TYR A 508 -28.99 -4.95 -9.21
C TYR A 508 -29.50 -4.62 -7.81
N LEU A 509 -28.64 -3.96 -7.04
CA LEU A 509 -28.95 -3.43 -5.72
C LEU A 509 -28.74 -1.92 -5.73
N THR A 510 -29.59 -1.18 -5.02
CA THR A 510 -29.44 0.26 -4.81
C THR A 510 -29.82 0.59 -3.38
N SER A 511 -29.02 1.37 -2.69
CA SER A 511 -29.32 1.81 -1.34
C SER A 511 -28.81 3.21 -1.08
N ALA A 512 -29.45 3.88 -0.14
CA ALA A 512 -28.98 5.12 0.47
C ALA A 512 -28.99 4.97 1.98
N GLY A 513 -28.30 5.86 2.67
CA GLY A 513 -28.31 5.81 4.13
C GLY A 513 -27.37 6.80 4.77
N PHE A 514 -27.20 6.64 6.05
CA PHE A 514 -26.30 7.45 6.84
C PHE A 514 -25.57 6.60 7.87
N GLY A 515 -24.46 7.13 8.38
CA GLY A 515 -23.69 6.45 9.43
C GLY A 515 -22.96 7.42 10.33
N LEU A 516 -22.47 6.84 11.41
CA LEU A 516 -21.68 7.51 12.42
C LEU A 516 -20.37 6.75 12.61
N GLU A 517 -19.28 7.48 12.76
CA GLU A 517 -17.96 6.96 13.14
C GLU A 517 -17.49 7.66 14.41
N CYS A 518 -16.88 6.89 15.31
CA CYS A 518 -16.26 7.38 16.52
C CYS A 518 -14.84 6.82 16.65
N SER A 519 -13.88 7.68 16.94
CA SER A 519 -12.48 7.28 17.19
C SER A 519 -11.97 8.00 18.43
N LYS A 520 -11.79 7.30 19.56
CA LYS A 520 -11.32 7.90 20.81
C LYS A 520 -10.61 6.88 21.70
N GLY A 521 -9.43 7.24 22.20
CA GLY A 521 -8.73 6.48 23.24
C GLY A 521 -8.44 5.02 22.86
N GLY A 522 -8.10 4.73 21.60
CA GLY A 522 -7.85 3.38 21.07
C GLY A 522 -9.11 2.61 20.70
N TRP A 523 -10.31 3.19 20.90
CA TRP A 523 -11.55 2.67 20.36
C TRP A 523 -11.85 3.26 18.98
N TYR A 524 -12.36 2.43 18.10
CA TYR A 524 -12.98 2.83 16.85
C TYR A 524 -14.33 2.13 16.71
N GLY A 525 -15.36 2.90 16.41
CA GLY A 525 -16.71 2.39 16.19
C GLY A 525 -17.31 3.00 14.91
N LYS A 526 -18.07 2.20 14.19
CA LYS A 526 -18.84 2.61 13.01
C LYS A 526 -20.22 1.96 13.07
N ALA A 527 -21.27 2.77 12.89
CA ALA A 527 -22.64 2.31 12.75
C ALA A 527 -23.24 2.90 11.47
N VAL A 528 -23.94 2.11 10.69
CA VAL A 528 -24.47 2.49 9.37
C VAL A 528 -25.91 2.00 9.25
N LEU A 529 -26.86 2.90 9.02
CA LEU A 529 -28.19 2.54 8.60
C LEU A 529 -28.26 2.62 7.06
N GLY A 530 -28.46 1.48 6.41
CA GLY A 530 -28.67 1.37 4.99
C GLY A 530 -30.12 1.06 4.68
N ILE A 531 -30.69 1.79 3.73
CA ILE A 531 -32.07 1.68 3.28
C ILE A 531 -32.06 1.19 1.84
N PRO A 532 -32.47 -0.06 1.57
CA PRO A 532 -32.67 -0.55 0.22
C PRO A 532 -33.67 0.33 -0.54
N LEU A 533 -33.32 0.77 -1.73
CA LEU A 533 -34.17 1.58 -2.60
C LEU A 533 -34.85 0.75 -3.69
N LYS A 534 -34.49 -0.53 -3.79
CA LYS A 534 -35.12 -1.50 -4.68
C LYS A 534 -35.49 -2.74 -3.88
N ASP A 535 -36.74 -3.14 -4.00
CA ASP A 535 -37.16 -4.49 -3.67
C ASP A 535 -36.88 -5.40 -4.88
N SER A 536 -35.86 -6.21 -4.77
CA SER A 536 -35.59 -7.23 -5.77
C SER A 536 -36.46 -8.44 -5.42
N GLY A 537 -37.60 -8.58 -6.05
CA GLY A 537 -38.62 -9.62 -5.78
C GLY A 537 -38.12 -11.08 -5.76
N ASN A 538 -36.84 -11.31 -6.15
CA ASN A 538 -36.14 -12.58 -6.04
C ASN A 538 -35.18 -12.65 -4.85
N ILE A 539 -34.85 -11.52 -4.19
CA ILE A 539 -33.84 -11.44 -3.12
C ILE A 539 -34.48 -11.33 -1.72
N GLY A 540 -35.78 -10.99 -1.67
CA GLY A 540 -36.63 -11.16 -0.46
C GLY A 540 -36.24 -10.36 0.78
N ASP A 541 -35.47 -9.24 0.66
CA ASP A 541 -34.99 -8.49 1.83
C ASP A 541 -34.81 -6.99 1.51
N ALA A 542 -35.92 -6.26 1.52
CA ALA A 542 -35.94 -4.81 1.31
C ALA A 542 -36.02 -4.01 2.65
N ALA A 543 -35.86 -4.66 3.80
CA ALA A 543 -35.93 -3.97 5.08
C ALA A 543 -34.64 -3.17 5.35
N PRO A 544 -34.77 -1.95 5.91
CA PRO A 544 -33.60 -1.20 6.36
C PRO A 544 -32.71 -2.02 7.30
N ARG A 545 -31.41 -1.89 7.15
CA ARG A 545 -30.43 -2.67 7.92
C ARG A 545 -29.43 -1.78 8.60
N VAL A 546 -29.18 -2.08 9.88
CA VAL A 546 -28.09 -1.49 10.62
C VAL A 546 -26.87 -2.41 10.51
N HIS A 547 -25.78 -1.87 10.03
CA HIS A 547 -24.45 -2.48 10.11
C HIS A 547 -23.65 -1.80 11.20
N PHE A 548 -22.87 -2.55 11.97
CA PHE A 548 -21.96 -1.96 12.95
C PHE A 548 -20.61 -2.67 12.93
N TYR A 549 -19.60 -1.95 13.35
CA TYR A 549 -18.25 -2.42 13.61
C TYR A 549 -17.71 -1.71 14.84
N LEU A 550 -17.11 -2.43 15.77
CA LEU A 550 -16.45 -1.90 16.95
C LEU A 550 -15.10 -2.57 17.12
N GLN A 551 -14.06 -1.76 17.34
CA GLN A 551 -12.68 -2.21 17.53
C GLN A 551 -12.07 -1.57 18.75
N ARG A 552 -11.19 -2.31 19.41
CA ARG A 552 -10.31 -1.83 20.48
C ARG A 552 -8.87 -2.18 20.17
N ASN A 553 -8.01 -1.18 20.06
CA ASN A 553 -6.55 -1.38 20.00
C ASN A 553 -6.04 -1.79 21.38
N VAL A 554 -5.17 -2.81 21.44
CA VAL A 554 -4.63 -3.43 22.65
C VAL A 554 -3.15 -3.11 22.81
#